data_e57c64b72e562c0d87589872d6b55096
#
_entry.id   e57c64b72e562c0d87589872d6b55096
#
_cell.length_a   1.000
_cell.length_b   1.000
_cell.length_c   1.000
_cell.angle_alpha   90.00
_cell.angle_beta   90.00
_cell.angle_gamma   90.00
#
_symmetry.space_group_name_H-M   'P 1'
#
loop_
_entity.id
_entity.type
_entity.pdbx_description
1 polymer ?
#
loop_
_entity_poly.entity_id
_entity_poly.type
_entity_poly.pdbx_seq_one_letter_code
_entity_poly.pdbx_strand_id
1 'polypeptide(L)'
;MKKFDILRYLRRFFALVLAVTMAGTVVVYWYCKNNQTYTASVNIKYLHDGIKDGFAPDGTAMNVDEIYSSKVISQAMESLGLQSGINLVRSHCTVEELIPDDQKALQEALIDKGEESTYFPDEYKVTLVVDGSLGASYARRVLDAIVSSYSTIYTEEYV
;
A
#
# COMPACT_ATOMS: atom_id res chain seq x y z
N MET A 1 -43.58 54.35 1.76
CA MET A 1 -42.49 53.53 2.05
C MET A 1 -42.69 52.14 1.36
N LYS A 2 -41.96 51.84 0.27
CA LYS A 2 -42.09 50.58 -0.42
C LYS A 2 -41.54 49.49 0.53
N LYS A 3 -42.40 48.59 1.02
CA LYS A 3 -41.97 47.40 1.72
C LYS A 3 -41.11 46.62 0.72
N PHE A 4 -39.81 46.63 0.94
CA PHE A 4 -38.86 45.77 0.20
C PHE A 4 -39.34 44.35 0.36
N ASP A 5 -39.62 43.68 -0.75
CA ASP A 5 -40.02 42.26 -0.80
C ASP A 5 -38.81 41.37 -0.48
N ILE A 6 -38.28 41.51 0.75
CA ILE A 6 -37.13 40.81 1.29
C ILE A 6 -37.32 39.29 1.11
N LEU A 7 -38.56 38.82 1.30
CA LEU A 7 -38.92 37.42 1.12
C LEU A 7 -38.73 36.93 -0.34
N ARG A 8 -39.00 37.82 -1.33
CA ARG A 8 -38.83 37.46 -2.74
C ARG A 8 -37.37 37.40 -3.16
N TYR A 9 -36.54 38.30 -2.61
CA TYR A 9 -35.07 38.28 -2.76
C TYR A 9 -34.46 37.10 -2.05
N LEU A 10 -34.86 36.82 -0.81
CA LEU A 10 -34.38 35.70 -0.01
C LEU A 10 -34.68 34.36 -0.71
N ARG A 11 -35.89 34.23 -1.28
CA ARG A 11 -36.27 32.99 -1.99
C ARG A 11 -35.47 32.76 -3.28
N ARG A 12 -35.17 33.83 -4.04
CA ARG A 12 -34.31 33.73 -5.23
C ARG A 12 -32.86 33.46 -4.87
N PHE A 13 -32.36 34.12 -3.83
CA PHE A 13 -30.98 33.91 -3.35
C PHE A 13 -30.82 32.52 -2.77
N PHE A 14 -31.79 32.02 -2.04
CA PHE A 14 -31.79 30.68 -1.50
C PHE A 14 -31.76 29.58 -2.60
N ALA A 15 -32.56 29.76 -3.65
CA ALA A 15 -32.54 28.82 -4.77
C ALA A 15 -31.18 28.79 -5.50
N LEU A 16 -30.55 29.97 -5.64
CA LEU A 16 -29.22 30.07 -6.27
C LEU A 16 -28.14 29.42 -5.40
N VAL A 17 -28.15 29.68 -4.10
CA VAL A 17 -27.22 29.07 -3.15
C VAL A 17 -27.39 27.54 -3.15
N LEU A 18 -28.63 27.06 -3.15
CA LEU A 18 -28.93 25.63 -3.19
C LEU A 18 -28.45 24.97 -4.50
N ALA A 19 -28.62 25.64 -5.63
CA ALA A 19 -28.12 25.14 -6.93
C ALA A 19 -26.60 25.10 -6.97
N VAL A 20 -25.91 26.13 -6.46
CA VAL A 20 -24.44 26.17 -6.42
C VAL A 20 -23.89 25.10 -5.45
N THR A 21 -24.50 24.89 -4.28
CA THR A 21 -24.10 23.88 -3.35
C THR A 21 -24.29 22.47 -3.91
N MET A 22 -25.43 22.19 -4.57
CA MET A 22 -25.66 20.93 -5.24
C MET A 22 -24.62 20.66 -6.34
N ALA A 23 -24.38 21.65 -7.22
CA ALA A 23 -23.37 21.51 -8.26
C ALA A 23 -21.96 21.28 -7.67
N GLY A 24 -21.58 22.05 -6.65
CA GLY A 24 -20.32 21.89 -5.93
C GLY A 24 -20.17 20.49 -5.29
N THR A 25 -21.23 20.00 -4.65
CA THR A 25 -21.22 18.66 -4.05
C THR A 25 -21.03 17.56 -5.10
N VAL A 26 -21.68 17.67 -6.25
CA VAL A 26 -21.52 16.70 -7.35
C VAL A 26 -20.09 16.72 -7.89
N VAL A 27 -19.50 17.90 -8.08
CA VAL A 27 -18.11 18.04 -8.54
C VAL A 27 -17.13 17.44 -7.53
N VAL A 28 -17.28 17.75 -6.24
CA VAL A 28 -16.43 17.21 -5.17
C VAL A 28 -16.60 15.69 -5.08
N TYR A 29 -17.82 15.18 -5.13
CA TYR A 29 -18.07 13.73 -5.11
C TYR A 29 -17.40 13.03 -6.29
N TRP A 30 -17.55 13.59 -7.50
CA TRP A 30 -16.93 13.03 -8.71
C TRP A 30 -15.40 13.06 -8.61
N TYR A 31 -14.82 14.17 -8.14
CA TYR A 31 -13.39 14.31 -7.91
C TYR A 31 -12.87 13.29 -6.89
N CYS A 32 -13.52 13.18 -5.73
CA CYS A 32 -13.15 12.20 -4.70
C CYS A 32 -13.23 10.76 -5.23
N LYS A 33 -14.31 10.43 -5.95
CA LYS A 33 -14.51 9.10 -6.51
C LYS A 33 -13.44 8.74 -7.55
N ASN A 34 -13.02 9.72 -8.35
CA ASN A 34 -12.04 9.51 -9.41
C ASN A 34 -10.59 9.41 -8.89
N ASN A 35 -10.33 9.97 -7.70
CA ASN A 35 -9.02 9.94 -7.06
C ASN A 35 -8.95 8.98 -5.85
N GLN A 36 -9.88 8.06 -5.73
CA GLN A 36 -9.80 7.00 -4.71
C GLN A 36 -8.67 6.04 -5.04
N THR A 37 -7.94 5.64 -4.01
CA THR A 37 -7.00 4.53 -4.07
C THR A 37 -7.39 3.46 -3.06
N TYR A 38 -7.11 2.22 -3.36
CA TYR A 38 -7.31 1.11 -2.42
C TYR A 38 -5.96 0.51 -2.06
N THR A 39 -5.77 0.30 -0.77
CA THR A 39 -4.54 -0.28 -0.22
C THR A 39 -4.86 -1.66 0.33
N ALA A 40 -4.10 -2.65 -0.09
CA ALA A 40 -4.07 -3.97 0.54
C ALA A 40 -2.71 -4.13 1.22
N SER A 41 -2.67 -4.74 2.40
CA SER A 41 -1.43 -5.05 3.10
C SER A 41 -1.49 -6.42 3.74
N VAL A 42 -0.33 -7.06 3.85
CA VAL A 42 -0.13 -8.36 4.49
C VAL A 42 1.21 -8.33 5.23
N ASN A 43 1.27 -8.98 6.39
CA ASN A 43 2.52 -9.18 7.09
C ASN A 43 3.08 -10.54 6.72
N ILE A 44 4.36 -10.58 6.40
CA ILE A 44 5.13 -11.81 6.17
C ILE A 44 6.15 -11.97 7.28
N LYS A 45 6.38 -13.19 7.70
CA LYS A 45 7.39 -13.54 8.71
C LYS A 45 8.28 -14.65 8.18
N TYR A 46 9.57 -14.43 8.30
CA TYR A 46 10.58 -15.43 7.98
C TYR A 46 10.89 -16.28 9.21
N LEU A 47 10.88 -17.59 9.07
CA LEU A 47 11.03 -18.56 10.17
C LEU A 47 12.27 -19.46 9.97
N HIS A 48 13.44 -18.84 9.80
CA HIS A 48 14.71 -19.57 9.74
C HIS A 48 15.77 -18.90 10.62
N ASP A 49 16.75 -19.66 11.06
CA ASP A 49 17.70 -19.20 12.08
C ASP A 49 18.62 -18.07 11.59
N GLY A 50 18.97 -18.04 10.30
CA GLY A 50 19.84 -17.01 9.70
C GLY A 50 19.22 -15.62 9.56
N ILE A 51 17.89 -15.50 9.67
CA ILE A 51 17.21 -14.21 9.44
C ILE A 51 17.65 -13.10 10.41
N LYS A 52 17.94 -13.47 11.67
CA LYS A 52 18.40 -12.52 12.70
C LYS A 52 19.78 -11.95 12.43
N ASP A 53 20.54 -12.61 11.58
CA ASP A 53 21.86 -12.20 11.12
C ASP A 53 21.82 -11.60 9.70
N GLY A 54 20.61 -11.45 9.13
CA GLY A 54 20.38 -10.89 7.79
C GLY A 54 20.69 -11.87 6.65
N PHE A 55 20.65 -13.18 6.90
CA PHE A 55 20.93 -14.20 5.88
C PHE A 55 19.67 -14.98 5.49
N ALA A 56 19.60 -15.35 4.21
CA ALA A 56 18.66 -16.32 3.69
C ALA A 56 19.08 -17.77 4.10
N PRO A 57 18.20 -18.78 3.94
CA PRO A 57 18.51 -20.16 4.33
C PRO A 57 19.74 -20.76 3.65
N ASP A 58 20.08 -20.29 2.45
CA ASP A 58 21.27 -20.72 1.70
C ASP A 58 22.56 -20.00 2.15
N GLY A 59 22.48 -19.09 3.12
CA GLY A 59 23.60 -18.31 3.65
C GLY A 59 23.94 -17.05 2.84
N THR A 60 23.17 -16.73 1.81
CA THR A 60 23.30 -15.43 1.10
C THR A 60 22.66 -14.31 1.90
N ALA A 61 23.00 -13.05 1.58
CA ALA A 61 22.37 -11.90 2.21
C ALA A 61 20.87 -11.85 1.85
N MET A 62 20.03 -11.67 2.87
CA MET A 62 18.57 -11.58 2.69
C MET A 62 18.20 -10.38 1.84
N ASN A 63 17.42 -10.60 0.78
CA ASN A 63 16.90 -9.56 -0.08
C ASN A 63 15.37 -9.57 -0.06
N VAL A 64 14.76 -8.80 0.84
CA VAL A 64 13.31 -8.75 1.00
C VAL A 64 12.62 -8.09 -0.19
N ASP A 65 13.32 -7.21 -0.91
CA ASP A 65 12.81 -6.51 -2.09
C ASP A 65 12.50 -7.46 -3.26
N GLU A 66 12.98 -8.70 -3.18
CA GLU A 66 12.67 -9.74 -4.14
C GLU A 66 11.17 -10.04 -4.28
N ILE A 67 10.38 -9.78 -3.23
CA ILE A 67 8.94 -9.98 -3.24
C ILE A 67 8.23 -9.16 -4.33
N TYR A 68 8.76 -7.99 -4.69
CA TYR A 68 8.24 -7.17 -5.80
C TYR A 68 9.14 -7.20 -7.04
N SER A 69 9.99 -8.21 -7.15
CA SER A 69 10.76 -8.43 -8.37
C SER A 69 9.85 -8.70 -9.57
N SER A 70 10.36 -8.40 -10.76
CA SER A 70 9.59 -8.66 -12.00
C SER A 70 9.24 -10.13 -12.17
N LYS A 71 10.06 -11.06 -11.68
CA LYS A 71 9.82 -12.51 -11.70
C LYS A 71 8.59 -12.87 -10.88
N VAL A 72 8.56 -12.44 -9.62
CA VAL A 72 7.45 -12.70 -8.69
C VAL A 72 6.15 -12.09 -9.19
N ILE A 73 6.17 -10.81 -9.59
CA ILE A 73 4.97 -10.11 -10.08
C ILE A 73 4.46 -10.72 -11.38
N SER A 74 5.35 -11.11 -12.31
CA SER A 74 4.92 -11.77 -13.55
C SER A 74 4.21 -13.09 -13.27
N GLN A 75 4.77 -13.92 -12.40
CA GLN A 75 4.16 -15.20 -12.00
C GLN A 75 2.81 -14.99 -11.29
N ALA A 76 2.73 -14.00 -10.41
CA ALA A 76 1.48 -13.64 -9.73
C ALA A 76 0.40 -13.18 -10.71
N MET A 77 0.75 -12.29 -11.64
CA MET A 77 -0.18 -11.78 -12.65
C MET A 77 -0.63 -12.88 -13.63
N GLU A 78 0.27 -13.76 -14.03
CA GLU A 78 -0.03 -14.92 -14.87
C GLU A 78 -1.00 -15.88 -14.16
N SER A 79 -0.81 -16.15 -12.88
CA SER A 79 -1.71 -16.98 -12.08
C SER A 79 -3.14 -16.45 -12.02
N LEU A 80 -3.30 -15.13 -12.14
CA LEU A 80 -4.59 -14.43 -12.20
C LEU A 80 -5.15 -14.27 -13.62
N GLY A 81 -4.41 -14.72 -14.65
CA GLY A 81 -4.76 -14.53 -16.07
C GLY A 81 -4.61 -13.07 -16.54
N LEU A 82 -3.80 -12.27 -15.85
CA LEU A 82 -3.57 -10.86 -16.14
C LEU A 82 -2.22 -10.72 -16.86
N GLN A 83 -2.24 -10.27 -18.11
CA GLN A 83 -1.01 -10.14 -18.92
C GLN A 83 -0.40 -8.74 -18.95
N SER A 84 -1.03 -7.76 -18.31
CA SER A 84 -0.62 -6.35 -18.35
C SER A 84 -0.54 -5.75 -16.96
N GLY A 85 0.31 -4.74 -16.79
CA GLY A 85 0.37 -3.96 -15.56
C GLY A 85 1.50 -4.34 -14.58
N ILE A 86 2.43 -5.22 -14.97
CA ILE A 86 3.56 -5.65 -14.11
C ILE A 86 4.33 -4.45 -13.56
N ASN A 87 4.72 -3.51 -14.42
CA ASN A 87 5.45 -2.31 -13.98
C ASN A 87 4.60 -1.40 -13.10
N LEU A 88 3.29 -1.32 -13.37
CA LEU A 88 2.36 -0.55 -12.54
C LEU A 88 2.25 -1.17 -11.15
N VAL A 89 2.04 -2.47 -11.05
CA VAL A 89 1.97 -3.19 -9.77
C VAL A 89 3.28 -3.04 -9.00
N ARG A 90 4.41 -3.21 -9.68
CA ARG A 90 5.74 -3.05 -9.06
C ARG A 90 5.96 -1.66 -8.48
N SER A 91 5.59 -0.60 -9.19
CA SER A 91 5.78 0.78 -8.72
C SER A 91 4.87 1.17 -7.56
N HIS A 92 3.83 0.38 -7.27
CA HIS A 92 2.85 0.61 -6.21
C HIS A 92 2.91 -0.46 -5.10
N CYS A 93 3.89 -1.36 -5.18
CA CYS A 93 4.18 -2.34 -4.13
C CYS A 93 5.34 -1.82 -3.28
N THR A 94 5.16 -1.82 -1.97
CA THR A 94 6.18 -1.41 -0.99
C THR A 94 6.33 -2.46 0.08
N VAL A 95 7.55 -2.57 0.63
CA VAL A 95 7.87 -3.44 1.76
C VAL A 95 8.42 -2.56 2.87
N GLU A 96 7.85 -2.70 4.07
CA GLU A 96 8.24 -1.98 5.27
C GLU A 96 8.66 -2.97 6.35
N GLU A 97 9.74 -2.69 7.03
CA GLU A 97 10.20 -3.47 8.19
C GLU A 97 9.25 -3.28 9.37
N LEU A 98 8.85 -4.39 10.00
CA LEU A 98 8.09 -4.37 11.25
C LEU A 98 9.05 -4.60 12.42
N ILE A 99 9.62 -3.51 12.93
CA ILE A 99 10.55 -3.54 14.05
C ILE A 99 9.75 -3.36 15.33
N PRO A 100 9.85 -4.27 16.33
CA PRO A 100 9.23 -4.11 17.64
C PRO A 100 9.67 -2.82 18.33
N ASP A 101 8.80 -2.23 19.15
CA ASP A 101 9.05 -0.92 19.77
C ASP A 101 10.26 -0.93 20.74
N ASP A 102 10.52 -2.04 21.40
CA ASP A 102 11.69 -2.24 22.25
C ASP A 102 13.00 -2.25 21.43
N GLN A 103 12.98 -2.84 20.24
CA GLN A 103 14.12 -2.85 19.32
C GLN A 103 14.34 -1.48 18.68
N LYS A 104 13.27 -0.74 18.35
CA LYS A 104 13.40 0.65 17.85
C LYS A 104 14.08 1.55 18.88
N ALA A 105 13.64 1.47 20.17
CA ALA A 105 14.23 2.24 21.24
C ALA A 105 15.72 1.90 21.43
N LEU A 106 16.09 0.63 21.27
CA LEU A 106 17.49 0.20 21.33
C LEU A 106 18.31 0.73 20.15
N GLN A 107 17.77 0.66 18.94
CA GLN A 107 18.41 1.20 17.73
C GLN A 107 18.64 2.72 17.84
N GLU A 108 17.64 3.48 18.30
CA GLU A 108 17.77 4.91 18.52
C GLU A 108 18.86 5.21 19.56
N ALA A 109 18.93 4.46 20.64
CA ALA A 109 19.96 4.63 21.67
C ALA A 109 21.38 4.26 21.19
N LEU A 110 21.53 3.33 20.23
CA LEU A 110 22.81 2.98 19.61
C LEU A 110 23.25 4.08 18.63
N ILE A 111 22.32 4.56 17.79
CA ILE A 111 22.59 5.66 16.83
C ILE A 111 23.05 6.92 17.59
N ASP A 112 22.40 7.25 18.70
CA ASP A 112 22.77 8.41 19.54
C ASP A 112 24.21 8.29 20.11
N LYS A 113 24.71 7.07 20.26
CA LYS A 113 26.09 6.77 20.68
C LYS A 113 27.08 6.68 19.53
N GLY A 114 26.59 6.76 18.28
CA GLY A 114 27.43 6.59 17.07
C GLY A 114 27.79 5.12 16.80
N GLU A 115 27.01 4.17 17.36
CA GLU A 115 27.15 2.74 17.12
C GLU A 115 26.18 2.29 16.03
N GLU A 116 26.55 1.31 15.21
CA GLU A 116 25.68 0.73 14.18
C GLU A 116 24.75 -0.32 14.81
N SER A 117 23.48 -0.30 14.42
CA SER A 117 22.54 -1.36 14.79
C SER A 117 22.74 -2.56 13.87
N THR A 118 22.87 -3.75 14.46
CA THR A 118 22.96 -5.04 13.75
C THR A 118 21.65 -5.83 13.77
N TYR A 119 20.54 -5.18 14.13
CA TYR A 119 19.24 -5.85 14.18
C TYR A 119 18.66 -6.00 12.77
N PHE A 120 18.35 -7.21 12.39
CA PHE A 120 17.61 -7.57 11.17
C PHE A 120 16.20 -8.01 11.57
N PRO A 121 15.14 -7.35 11.05
CA PRO A 121 13.77 -7.76 11.34
C PRO A 121 13.44 -9.10 10.67
N ASP A 122 12.62 -9.89 11.34
CA ASP A 122 12.07 -11.13 10.81
C ASP A 122 10.64 -10.97 10.25
N GLU A 123 10.04 -9.80 10.48
CA GLU A 123 8.70 -9.46 10.02
C GLU A 123 8.70 -8.23 9.11
N TYR A 124 7.94 -8.32 8.03
CA TYR A 124 7.81 -7.26 7.03
C TYR A 124 6.35 -7.08 6.64
N LYS A 125 5.95 -5.83 6.41
CA LYS A 125 4.65 -5.48 5.89
C LYS A 125 4.75 -5.19 4.40
N VAL A 126 4.10 -6.01 3.59
CA VAL A 126 3.97 -5.78 2.16
C VAL A 126 2.69 -5.04 1.89
N THR A 127 2.77 -3.96 1.15
CA THR A 127 1.63 -3.08 0.84
C THR A 127 1.55 -2.88 -0.66
N LEU A 128 0.34 -3.03 -1.20
CA LEU A 128 0.01 -2.73 -2.59
C LEU A 128 -1.07 -1.65 -2.62
N VAL A 129 -0.79 -0.55 -3.33
CA VAL A 129 -1.74 0.53 -3.58
C VAL A 129 -2.23 0.43 -5.01
N VAL A 130 -3.52 0.47 -5.24
CA VAL A 130 -4.11 0.44 -6.58
C VAL A 130 -5.08 1.60 -6.77
N ASP A 131 -5.28 1.98 -8.03
CA ASP A 131 -6.27 2.97 -8.43
C ASP A 131 -7.69 2.53 -8.07
N GLY A 132 -8.53 3.49 -7.70
CA GLY A 132 -9.91 3.25 -7.31
C GLY A 132 -10.79 2.59 -8.37
N SER A 133 -10.42 2.71 -9.63
CA SER A 133 -11.11 2.05 -10.74
C SER A 133 -11.00 0.52 -10.68
N LEU A 134 -9.93 -0.01 -10.09
CA LEU A 134 -9.67 -1.44 -9.95
C LEU A 134 -10.36 -2.07 -8.73
N GLY A 135 -10.60 -1.29 -7.70
CA GLY A 135 -11.31 -1.69 -6.49
C GLY A 135 -10.49 -2.50 -5.46
N ALA A 136 -10.98 -2.54 -4.24
CA ALA A 136 -10.31 -3.19 -3.10
C ALA A 136 -10.12 -4.71 -3.28
N SER A 137 -11.07 -5.38 -3.92
CA SER A 137 -10.99 -6.82 -4.17
C SER A 137 -9.88 -7.18 -5.17
N TYR A 138 -9.59 -6.29 -6.12
CA TYR A 138 -8.46 -6.46 -7.04
C TYR A 138 -7.14 -6.33 -6.29
N ALA A 139 -6.97 -5.26 -5.48
CA ALA A 139 -5.76 -5.05 -4.67
C ALA A 139 -5.43 -6.28 -3.82
N ARG A 140 -6.44 -6.82 -3.13
CA ARG A 140 -6.27 -7.99 -2.27
C ARG A 140 -5.87 -9.24 -3.07
N ARG A 141 -6.57 -9.55 -4.17
CA ARG A 141 -6.26 -10.74 -4.99
C ARG A 141 -4.86 -10.66 -5.59
N VAL A 142 -4.44 -9.48 -6.07
CA VAL A 142 -3.10 -9.30 -6.62
C VAL A 142 -2.04 -9.44 -5.53
N LEU A 143 -2.26 -8.85 -4.35
CA LEU A 143 -1.33 -9.00 -3.23
C LEU A 143 -1.22 -10.44 -2.76
N ASP A 144 -2.33 -11.15 -2.59
CA ASP A 144 -2.36 -12.57 -2.21
C ASP A 144 -1.61 -13.44 -3.24
N ALA A 145 -1.77 -13.14 -4.53
CA ALA A 145 -1.04 -13.84 -5.59
C ALA A 145 0.48 -13.53 -5.57
N ILE A 146 0.87 -12.28 -5.30
CA ILE A 146 2.28 -11.89 -5.14
C ILE A 146 2.92 -12.67 -4.00
N VAL A 147 2.29 -12.70 -2.83
CA VAL A 147 2.81 -13.41 -1.65
C VAL A 147 2.90 -14.92 -1.89
N SER A 148 1.87 -15.50 -2.54
CA SER A 148 1.89 -16.93 -2.90
C SER A 148 3.01 -17.25 -3.89
N SER A 149 3.18 -16.44 -4.94
CA SER A 149 4.25 -16.62 -5.93
C SER A 149 5.63 -16.44 -5.30
N TYR A 150 5.77 -15.44 -4.44
CA TYR A 150 7.01 -15.22 -3.69
C TYR A 150 7.35 -16.41 -2.79
N SER A 151 6.38 -16.91 -2.01
CA SER A 151 6.59 -18.08 -1.16
C SER A 151 7.05 -19.31 -1.96
N THR A 152 6.48 -19.53 -3.16
CA THR A 152 6.88 -20.61 -4.04
C THR A 152 8.32 -20.44 -4.52
N ILE A 153 8.65 -19.27 -5.07
CA ILE A 153 9.99 -18.96 -5.58
C ILE A 153 11.02 -19.02 -4.45
N TYR A 154 10.69 -18.44 -3.28
CA TYR A 154 11.57 -18.47 -2.12
C TYR A 154 11.89 -19.91 -1.68
N THR A 155 10.87 -20.77 -1.65
CA THR A 155 11.07 -22.19 -1.28
C THR A 155 11.90 -22.94 -2.33
N GLU A 156 11.74 -22.64 -3.61
CA GLU A 156 12.50 -23.28 -4.69
C GLU A 156 13.96 -22.82 -4.75
N GLU A 157 14.24 -21.56 -4.39
CA GLU A 157 15.58 -20.97 -4.52
C GLU A 157 16.42 -21.14 -3.25
N TYR A 158 15.80 -21.13 -2.06
CA TYR A 158 16.52 -21.03 -0.78
C TYR A 158 16.30 -22.23 0.18
N VAL A 159 15.32 -23.09 -0.08
CA VAL A 159 14.99 -24.24 0.79
C VAL A 159 15.13 -25.55 0.04
#